data_b6b540c57e5bb61b553428c0e0160a65
#
_entry.id   b6b540c57e5bb61b553428c0e0160a65
#
_cell.length_a   1.000
_cell.length_b   1.000
_cell.length_c   1.000
_cell.angle_alpha   90.00
_cell.angle_beta   90.00
_cell.angle_gamma   90.00
#
_symmetry.space_group_name_H-M   'P 1'
#
loop_
_entity.id
_entity.type
_entity.pdbx_description
1 polymer ?
#
loop_
_entity_poly.entity_id
_entity_poly.type
_entity_poly.pdbx_seq_one_letter_code
_entity_poly.pdbx_strand_id
1 'polypeptide(L)'
;SYFENQESGCTMFMIFFDDTTSSDGTMAAIQELRNIADGQCFISGMSAVVTDTKNITQQETIAYVVIAAVLTSIVLALFMDSFLVPVFFMLSIGMAIVYNLGSNVIMGEVSFLTKALAAVLQLGVTMDYSIFLWHSYKEQKSEYPDDHNKAMAVAIGNTITSVVGSSITTVAGFIALCFMTFTLGLDLGIVMAKG
;
A
#
# COMPACT_ATOMS: atom_id res chain seq x y z
N SER A 1 37.92 14.82 10.33
CA SER A 1 38.99 13.87 10.01
C SER A 1 38.99 13.65 8.53
N TYR A 2 40.08 13.95 7.88
CA TYR A 2 40.27 13.73 6.45
C TYR A 2 40.81 12.32 6.27
N PHE A 3 40.12 11.50 5.48
CA PHE A 3 40.67 10.26 4.98
C PHE A 3 41.02 10.49 3.51
N GLU A 4 42.32 10.65 3.25
CA GLU A 4 42.86 10.82 1.90
C GLU A 4 43.62 9.55 1.50
N ASN A 5 43.29 9.00 0.38
CA ASN A 5 44.04 7.90 -0.22
C ASN A 5 44.93 8.47 -1.33
N GLN A 6 46.24 8.62 -1.03
CA GLN A 6 47.21 9.19 -1.97
C GLN A 6 47.42 8.35 -3.24
N GLU A 7 47.13 7.03 -3.20
CA GLU A 7 47.28 6.17 -4.36
C GLU A 7 46.12 6.31 -5.37
N SER A 8 44.91 6.59 -4.87
CA SER A 8 43.70 6.72 -5.71
C SER A 8 43.29 8.18 -5.95
N GLY A 9 43.91 9.15 -5.26
CA GLY A 9 43.53 10.56 -5.32
C GLY A 9 42.12 10.86 -4.80
N CYS A 10 41.55 9.97 -3.97
CA CYS A 10 40.21 10.12 -3.44
C CYS A 10 40.24 10.65 -2.01
N THR A 11 39.33 11.55 -1.69
CA THR A 11 39.15 12.11 -0.35
C THR A 11 37.75 11.77 0.16
N MET A 12 37.63 11.38 1.43
CA MET A 12 36.36 11.07 2.06
C MET A 12 36.01 12.16 3.10
N PHE A 13 34.79 12.69 2.98
CA PHE A 13 34.19 13.58 3.97
C PHE A 13 33.10 12.85 4.74
N MET A 14 33.07 13.00 6.07
CA MET A 14 31.98 12.55 6.91
C MET A 14 31.10 13.74 7.29
N ILE A 15 29.81 13.62 6.98
CA ILE A 15 28.79 14.60 7.34
C ILE A 15 27.86 13.97 8.37
N PHE A 16 27.68 14.66 9.49
CA PHE A 16 26.76 14.24 10.56
C PHE A 16 25.55 15.17 10.54
N PHE A 17 24.37 14.59 10.64
CA PHE A 17 23.12 15.31 10.77
C PHE A 17 22.63 15.22 12.21
N ASP A 18 22.08 16.30 12.75
CA ASP A 18 21.50 16.34 14.10
C ASP A 18 20.15 15.62 14.15
N ASP A 19 19.43 15.61 13.01
CA ASP A 19 18.15 14.95 12.86
C ASP A 19 18.29 13.46 12.54
N THR A 20 17.17 12.73 12.66
CA THR A 20 17.11 11.31 12.30
C THR A 20 17.35 11.08 10.80
N THR A 21 17.81 9.88 10.45
CA THR A 21 18.11 9.48 9.06
C THR A 21 16.90 9.56 8.13
N SER A 22 15.68 9.52 8.67
CA SER A 22 14.40 9.55 7.96
C SER A 22 13.68 10.89 8.03
N SER A 23 14.27 11.93 8.68
CA SER A 23 13.65 13.25 8.74
C SER A 23 13.65 13.92 7.36
N ASP A 24 12.59 14.67 7.07
CA ASP A 24 12.49 15.39 5.81
C ASP A 24 13.62 16.40 5.62
N GLY A 25 14.13 17.00 6.71
CA GLY A 25 15.30 17.90 6.70
C GLY A 25 16.57 17.19 6.25
N THR A 26 16.88 16.03 6.82
CA THR A 26 18.04 15.22 6.44
C THR A 26 17.95 14.76 4.98
N MET A 27 16.77 14.32 4.54
CA MET A 27 16.56 13.86 3.17
C MET A 27 16.68 15.00 2.15
N ALA A 28 16.15 16.19 2.47
CA ALA A 28 16.28 17.37 1.62
C ALA A 28 17.75 17.80 1.50
N ALA A 29 18.51 17.80 2.62
CA ALA A 29 19.92 18.13 2.61
C ALA A 29 20.77 17.16 1.76
N ILE A 30 20.46 15.86 1.81
CA ILE A 30 21.14 14.85 0.96
C ILE A 30 20.84 15.10 -0.52
N GLN A 31 19.60 15.44 -0.86
CA GLN A 31 19.22 15.74 -2.25
C GLN A 31 19.97 16.99 -2.75
N GLU A 32 20.07 18.01 -1.92
CA GLU A 32 20.80 19.24 -2.25
C GLU A 32 22.29 18.99 -2.40
N LEU A 33 22.89 18.19 -1.52
CA LEU A 33 24.29 17.78 -1.63
C LEU A 33 24.55 17.03 -2.95
N ARG A 34 23.64 16.18 -3.40
CA ARG A 34 23.76 15.49 -4.70
C ARG A 34 23.72 16.46 -5.88
N ASN A 35 22.82 17.43 -5.80
CA ASN A 35 22.71 18.45 -6.85
C ASN A 35 23.98 19.29 -6.96
N ILE A 36 24.61 19.61 -5.82
CA ILE A 36 25.87 20.36 -5.79
C ILE A 36 27.04 19.50 -6.25
N ALA A 37 27.05 18.21 -5.88
CA ALA A 37 28.14 17.28 -6.21
C ALA A 37 28.21 16.93 -7.70
N ASP A 38 27.12 17.11 -8.44
CA ASP A 38 27.01 16.94 -9.91
C ASP A 38 27.75 15.71 -10.47
N GLY A 39 27.63 14.59 -9.79
CA GLY A 39 28.24 13.32 -10.22
C GLY A 39 29.76 13.19 -9.96
N GLN A 40 30.41 14.19 -9.40
CA GLN A 40 31.84 14.14 -9.07
C GLN A 40 32.11 13.44 -7.73
N CYS A 41 31.11 13.33 -6.87
CA CYS A 41 31.20 12.71 -5.55
C CYS A 41 30.16 11.61 -5.40
N PHE A 42 30.54 10.51 -4.74
CA PHE A 42 29.61 9.49 -4.30
C PHE A 42 29.11 9.79 -2.89
N ILE A 43 27.81 10.01 -2.74
CA ILE A 43 27.18 10.20 -1.45
C ILE A 43 26.63 8.87 -0.99
N SER A 44 27.12 8.35 0.13
CA SER A 44 26.75 7.06 0.71
C SER A 44 26.52 7.21 2.22
N GLY A 45 25.97 6.18 2.83
CA GLY A 45 25.65 6.12 4.24
C GLY A 45 24.16 5.86 4.48
N MET A 46 23.80 5.58 5.75
CA MET A 46 22.43 5.16 6.09
C MET A 46 21.38 6.21 5.65
N SER A 47 21.65 7.49 5.88
CA SER A 47 20.71 8.56 5.49
C SER A 47 20.52 8.65 3.98
N ALA A 48 21.58 8.43 3.18
CA ALA A 48 21.49 8.40 1.73
C ALA A 48 20.66 7.20 1.25
N VAL A 49 20.89 6.02 1.82
CA VAL A 49 20.12 4.78 1.50
C VAL A 49 18.63 4.97 1.83
N VAL A 50 18.29 5.54 2.97
CA VAL A 50 16.90 5.82 3.35
C VAL A 50 16.24 6.80 2.38
N THR A 51 16.97 7.86 1.99
CA THR A 51 16.48 8.84 0.99
C THR A 51 16.23 8.17 -0.36
N ASP A 52 17.13 7.32 -0.84
CA ASP A 52 16.98 6.60 -2.10
C ASP A 52 15.80 5.62 -2.05
N THR A 53 15.70 4.86 -0.96
CA THR A 53 14.59 3.92 -0.75
C THR A 53 13.25 4.65 -0.78
N LYS A 54 13.15 5.83 -0.13
CA LYS A 54 11.92 6.64 -0.16
C LYS A 54 11.58 7.09 -1.58
N ASN A 55 12.56 7.64 -2.31
CA ASN A 55 12.34 8.15 -3.66
C ASN A 55 11.93 7.03 -4.62
N ILE A 56 12.65 5.91 -4.61
CA ILE A 56 12.33 4.74 -5.43
C ILE A 56 10.93 4.21 -5.08
N THR A 57 10.65 4.02 -3.78
CA THR A 57 9.35 3.51 -3.35
C THR A 57 8.22 4.43 -3.81
N GLN A 58 8.36 5.76 -3.70
CA GLN A 58 7.32 6.68 -4.15
C GLN A 58 7.12 6.66 -5.67
N GLN A 59 8.17 6.55 -6.44
CA GLN A 59 8.09 6.48 -7.90
C GLN A 59 7.49 5.15 -8.37
N GLU A 60 7.93 4.06 -7.80
CA GLU A 60 7.52 2.72 -8.22
C GLU A 60 6.12 2.33 -7.70
N THR A 61 5.70 2.86 -6.54
CA THR A 61 4.39 2.52 -5.96
C THR A 61 3.25 2.78 -6.93
N ILE A 62 3.27 3.91 -7.65
CA ILE A 62 2.22 4.25 -8.61
C ILE A 62 2.19 3.21 -9.74
N ALA A 63 3.35 2.82 -10.25
CA ALA A 63 3.45 1.83 -11.31
C ALA A 63 2.93 0.45 -10.84
N TYR A 64 3.32 0.00 -9.64
CA TYR A 64 2.86 -1.27 -9.10
C TYR A 64 1.36 -1.28 -8.79
N VAL A 65 0.80 -0.19 -8.28
CA VAL A 65 -0.65 -0.06 -8.04
C VAL A 65 -1.41 -0.13 -9.36
N VAL A 66 -0.93 0.53 -10.42
CA VAL A 66 -1.55 0.46 -11.75
C VAL A 66 -1.46 -0.95 -12.33
N ILE A 67 -0.30 -1.61 -12.26
CA ILE A 67 -0.12 -2.99 -12.71
C ILE A 67 -1.07 -3.92 -11.94
N ALA A 68 -1.13 -3.80 -10.61
CA ALA A 68 -2.02 -4.59 -9.78
C ALA A 68 -3.50 -4.36 -10.16
N ALA A 69 -3.92 -3.11 -10.38
CA ALA A 69 -5.27 -2.78 -10.81
C ALA A 69 -5.63 -3.36 -12.18
N VAL A 70 -4.69 -3.32 -13.14
CA VAL A 70 -4.88 -3.93 -14.46
C VAL A 70 -5.00 -5.44 -14.37
N LEU A 71 -4.09 -6.10 -13.64
CA LEU A 71 -4.16 -7.56 -13.43
C LEU A 71 -5.46 -7.97 -12.74
N THR A 72 -5.86 -7.24 -11.69
CA THR A 72 -7.13 -7.43 -10.99
C THR A 72 -8.32 -7.28 -11.93
N SER A 73 -8.32 -6.25 -12.77
CA SER A 73 -9.39 -6.02 -13.75
C SER A 73 -9.48 -7.15 -14.78
N ILE A 74 -8.36 -7.70 -15.24
CA ILE A 74 -8.31 -8.84 -16.13
C ILE A 74 -8.90 -10.07 -15.45
N VAL A 75 -8.50 -10.37 -14.23
CA VAL A 75 -9.01 -11.50 -13.45
C VAL A 75 -10.52 -11.37 -13.26
N LEU A 76 -11.00 -10.20 -12.82
CA LEU A 76 -12.44 -9.93 -12.67
C LEU A 76 -13.20 -10.11 -13.98
N ALA A 77 -12.66 -9.62 -15.10
CA ALA A 77 -13.29 -9.76 -16.42
C ALA A 77 -13.38 -11.20 -16.89
N LEU A 78 -12.43 -12.06 -16.51
CA LEU A 78 -12.44 -13.49 -16.83
C LEU A 78 -13.48 -14.28 -16.01
N PHE A 79 -13.69 -13.88 -14.75
CA PHE A 79 -14.61 -14.57 -13.84
C PHE A 79 -16.04 -14.00 -13.85
N MET A 80 -16.23 -12.80 -14.41
CA MET A 80 -17.52 -12.14 -14.46
C MET A 80 -18.05 -12.07 -15.90
N ASP A 81 -19.33 -12.39 -16.09
CA ASP A 81 -19.97 -12.38 -17.42
C ASP A 81 -20.32 -10.96 -17.93
N SER A 82 -19.85 -9.92 -17.27
CA SER A 82 -20.16 -8.52 -17.61
C SER A 82 -18.94 -7.64 -17.43
N PHE A 83 -18.63 -6.82 -18.42
CA PHE A 83 -17.53 -5.86 -18.36
C PHE A 83 -17.82 -4.65 -17.45
N LEU A 84 -19.08 -4.36 -17.15
CA LEU A 84 -19.46 -3.23 -16.30
C LEU A 84 -19.21 -3.52 -14.82
N VAL A 85 -19.42 -4.75 -14.38
CA VAL A 85 -19.27 -5.13 -12.96
C VAL A 85 -17.84 -4.95 -12.45
N PRO A 86 -16.79 -5.40 -13.16
CA PRO A 86 -15.40 -5.11 -12.77
C PRO A 86 -15.09 -3.63 -12.61
N VAL A 87 -15.64 -2.77 -13.47
CA VAL A 87 -15.42 -1.31 -13.41
C VAL A 87 -16.00 -0.73 -12.12
N PHE A 88 -17.22 -1.12 -11.74
CA PHE A 88 -17.84 -0.66 -10.49
C PHE A 88 -17.10 -1.18 -9.26
N PHE A 89 -16.60 -2.41 -9.29
CA PHE A 89 -15.78 -2.94 -8.19
C PHE A 89 -14.46 -2.19 -8.08
N MET A 90 -13.76 -1.96 -9.20
CA MET A 90 -12.53 -1.16 -9.19
C MET A 90 -12.74 0.25 -8.67
N LEU A 91 -13.85 0.89 -9.04
CA LEU A 91 -14.21 2.21 -8.53
C LEU A 91 -14.43 2.17 -7.00
N SER A 92 -15.17 1.18 -6.52
CA SER A 92 -15.45 0.99 -5.10
C SER A 92 -14.17 0.74 -4.30
N ILE A 93 -13.30 -0.15 -4.79
CA ILE A 93 -12.01 -0.44 -4.16
C ILE A 93 -11.09 0.79 -4.18
N GLY A 94 -11.05 1.52 -5.30
CA GLY A 94 -10.31 2.77 -5.42
C GLY A 94 -10.76 3.82 -4.40
N MET A 95 -12.07 3.97 -4.19
CA MET A 95 -12.62 4.83 -3.15
C MET A 95 -12.20 4.38 -1.74
N ALA A 96 -12.25 3.08 -1.46
CA ALA A 96 -11.83 2.53 -0.17
C ALA A 96 -10.34 2.82 0.11
N ILE A 97 -9.47 2.65 -0.88
CA ILE A 97 -8.04 2.97 -0.77
C ILE A 97 -7.84 4.46 -0.49
N VAL A 98 -8.55 5.35 -1.22
CA VAL A 98 -8.48 6.81 -1.00
C VAL A 98 -8.93 7.18 0.41
N TYR A 99 -10.03 6.59 0.91
CA TYR A 99 -10.48 6.80 2.29
C TYR A 99 -9.47 6.31 3.32
N ASN A 100 -8.89 5.13 3.10
CA ASN A 100 -7.88 4.59 4.01
C ASN A 100 -6.63 5.49 4.04
N LEU A 101 -6.07 5.84 2.89
CA LEU A 101 -4.91 6.73 2.81
C LEU A 101 -5.22 8.14 3.32
N GLY A 102 -6.39 8.70 2.98
CA GLY A 102 -6.82 10.01 3.44
C GLY A 102 -6.98 10.09 4.96
N SER A 103 -7.52 9.05 5.59
CA SER A 103 -7.65 9.00 7.05
C SER A 103 -6.32 8.87 7.80
N ASN A 104 -5.22 8.54 7.13
CA ASN A 104 -3.87 8.55 7.71
C ASN A 104 -3.40 9.96 8.11
N VAL A 105 -3.97 11.01 7.51
CA VAL A 105 -3.69 12.41 7.90
C VAL A 105 -4.00 12.66 9.38
N ILE A 106 -5.02 11.98 9.91
CA ILE A 106 -5.43 12.10 11.34
C ILE A 106 -4.41 11.40 12.26
N MET A 107 -3.70 10.41 11.74
CA MET A 107 -2.74 9.60 12.53
C MET A 107 -1.33 10.21 12.59
N GLY A 108 -1.06 11.29 11.82
CA GLY A 108 0.24 11.93 11.74
C GLY A 108 1.17 11.29 10.70
N GLU A 109 2.46 11.17 11.04
CA GLU A 109 3.47 10.64 10.12
C GLU A 109 3.37 9.10 10.02
N VAL A 110 2.96 8.62 8.87
CA VAL A 110 2.94 7.20 8.53
C VAL A 110 4.10 6.89 7.59
N SER A 111 4.81 5.80 7.83
CA SER A 111 5.93 5.36 6.99
C SER A 111 5.54 5.29 5.51
N PHE A 112 6.43 5.74 4.64
CA PHE A 112 6.22 5.66 3.17
C PHE A 112 6.07 4.22 2.70
N LEU A 113 6.75 3.26 3.32
CA LEU A 113 6.59 1.82 3.06
C LEU A 113 5.19 1.34 3.40
N THR A 114 4.65 1.79 4.54
CA THR A 114 3.28 1.44 4.95
C THR A 114 2.25 1.99 3.96
N LYS A 115 2.41 3.21 3.47
CA LYS A 115 1.50 3.80 2.47
C LYS A 115 1.50 3.00 1.16
N ALA A 116 2.67 2.60 0.69
CA ALA A 116 2.83 1.81 -0.52
C ALA A 116 2.19 0.41 -0.38
N LEU A 117 2.51 -0.29 0.70
CA LEU A 117 2.00 -1.63 0.96
C LEU A 117 0.49 -1.64 1.21
N ALA A 118 -0.03 -0.64 1.95
CA ALA A 118 -1.45 -0.55 2.25
C ALA A 118 -2.32 -0.48 0.99
N ALA A 119 -1.92 0.29 -0.02
CA ALA A 119 -2.67 0.42 -1.26
C ALA A 119 -2.77 -0.93 -2.01
N VAL A 120 -1.65 -1.66 -2.14
CA VAL A 120 -1.61 -2.94 -2.87
C VAL A 120 -2.31 -4.05 -2.10
N LEU A 121 -2.05 -4.16 -0.79
CA LEU A 121 -2.67 -5.20 0.05
C LEU A 121 -4.18 -4.98 0.18
N GLN A 122 -4.64 -3.75 0.34
CA GLN A 122 -6.06 -3.45 0.40
C GLN A 122 -6.78 -3.80 -0.89
N LEU A 123 -6.17 -3.52 -2.06
CA LEU A 123 -6.73 -3.92 -3.34
C LEU A 123 -6.93 -5.43 -3.41
N GLY A 124 -5.92 -6.23 -3.01
CA GLY A 124 -6.00 -7.69 -3.01
C GLY A 124 -7.09 -8.23 -2.07
N VAL A 125 -7.09 -7.78 -0.81
CA VAL A 125 -8.04 -8.27 0.21
C VAL A 125 -9.48 -7.89 -0.12
N THR A 126 -9.72 -6.66 -0.58
CA THR A 126 -11.10 -6.18 -0.87
C THR A 126 -11.68 -6.84 -2.11
N MET A 127 -10.83 -7.21 -3.09
CA MET A 127 -11.26 -7.89 -4.30
C MET A 127 -11.92 -9.25 -4.01
N ASP A 128 -11.34 -10.04 -3.11
CA ASP A 128 -11.85 -11.38 -2.80
C ASP A 128 -13.29 -11.34 -2.26
N TYR A 129 -13.60 -10.36 -1.41
CA TYR A 129 -14.97 -10.18 -0.90
C TYR A 129 -15.97 -9.79 -1.99
N SER A 130 -15.52 -8.98 -2.95
CA SER A 130 -16.35 -8.56 -4.09
C SER A 130 -16.68 -9.73 -5.00
N ILE A 131 -15.72 -10.59 -5.32
CA ILE A 131 -15.89 -11.80 -6.12
C ILE A 131 -16.84 -12.76 -5.41
N PHE A 132 -16.67 -12.96 -4.11
CA PHE A 132 -17.50 -13.87 -3.33
C PHE A 132 -18.96 -13.42 -3.29
N LEU A 133 -19.22 -12.14 -3.05
CA LEU A 133 -20.57 -11.57 -3.09
C LEU A 133 -21.20 -11.70 -4.48
N TRP A 134 -20.43 -11.41 -5.54
CA TRP A 134 -20.91 -11.53 -6.91
C TRP A 134 -21.31 -12.96 -7.26
N HIS A 135 -20.50 -13.93 -6.86
CA HIS A 135 -20.79 -15.35 -7.12
C HIS A 135 -22.07 -15.79 -6.42
N SER A 136 -22.22 -15.43 -5.15
CA SER A 136 -23.45 -15.68 -4.40
C SER A 136 -24.67 -15.00 -5.03
N TYR A 137 -24.54 -13.74 -5.48
CA TYR A 137 -25.62 -13.04 -6.18
C TYR A 137 -26.04 -13.75 -7.48
N LYS A 138 -25.07 -14.21 -8.25
CA LYS A 138 -25.34 -14.93 -9.51
C LYS A 138 -26.11 -16.25 -9.27
N GLU A 139 -25.76 -16.96 -8.23
CA GLU A 139 -26.47 -18.16 -7.79
C GLU A 139 -27.93 -17.83 -7.42
N GLN A 140 -28.13 -16.83 -6.56
CA GLN A 140 -29.48 -16.41 -6.13
C GLN A 140 -30.30 -15.81 -7.26
N LYS A 141 -29.68 -15.17 -8.24
CA LYS A 141 -30.39 -14.66 -9.43
C LYS A 141 -30.98 -15.78 -10.29
N SER A 142 -30.37 -16.96 -10.29
CA SER A 142 -30.96 -18.13 -10.99
C SER A 142 -32.21 -18.67 -10.27
N GLU A 143 -32.29 -18.48 -8.95
CA GLU A 143 -33.42 -18.90 -8.13
C GLU A 143 -34.55 -17.85 -8.11
N TYR A 144 -34.20 -16.57 -8.20
CA TYR A 144 -35.13 -15.44 -8.21
C TYR A 144 -34.93 -14.57 -9.47
N PRO A 145 -35.32 -15.06 -10.68
CA PRO A 145 -35.00 -14.37 -11.94
C PRO A 145 -35.70 -13.02 -12.08
N ASP A 146 -36.91 -12.88 -11.52
CA ASP A 146 -37.77 -11.69 -11.67
C ASP A 146 -37.59 -10.67 -10.52
N ASP A 147 -36.89 -11.03 -9.43
CA ASP A 147 -36.70 -10.16 -8.26
C ASP A 147 -35.24 -10.02 -7.92
N HIS A 148 -34.57 -9.07 -8.60
CA HIS A 148 -33.17 -8.76 -8.38
C HIS A 148 -32.85 -8.27 -6.96
N ASN A 149 -33.80 -7.55 -6.33
CA ASN A 149 -33.62 -7.04 -4.97
C ASN A 149 -33.62 -8.18 -3.95
N LYS A 150 -34.52 -9.13 -4.11
CA LYS A 150 -34.59 -10.32 -3.27
C LYS A 150 -33.34 -11.20 -3.47
N ALA A 151 -32.92 -11.44 -4.72
CA ALA A 151 -31.71 -12.18 -5.00
C ALA A 151 -30.47 -11.56 -4.33
N MET A 152 -30.34 -10.24 -4.40
CA MET A 152 -29.23 -9.53 -3.74
C MET A 152 -29.33 -9.60 -2.22
N ALA A 153 -30.52 -9.42 -1.63
CA ALA A 153 -30.71 -9.51 -0.18
C ALA A 153 -30.34 -10.90 0.37
N VAL A 154 -30.72 -11.96 -0.33
CA VAL A 154 -30.40 -13.34 0.05
C VAL A 154 -28.89 -13.59 -0.13
N ALA A 155 -28.29 -13.13 -1.22
CA ALA A 155 -26.84 -13.25 -1.47
C ALA A 155 -26.02 -12.58 -0.35
N ILE A 156 -26.40 -11.36 0.06
CA ILE A 156 -25.77 -10.66 1.20
C ILE A 156 -25.93 -11.48 2.47
N GLY A 157 -27.16 -11.97 2.77
CA GLY A 157 -27.41 -12.79 3.95
C GLY A 157 -26.55 -14.05 4.02
N ASN A 158 -26.34 -14.72 2.87
CA ASN A 158 -25.54 -15.94 2.80
C ASN A 158 -24.04 -15.67 2.94
N THR A 159 -23.58 -14.52 2.46
CA THR A 159 -22.14 -14.18 2.43
C THR A 159 -21.65 -13.43 3.65
N ILE A 160 -22.53 -12.67 4.32
CA ILE A 160 -22.13 -11.75 5.40
C ILE A 160 -21.39 -12.46 6.53
N THR A 161 -21.84 -13.65 6.93
CA THR A 161 -21.19 -14.39 8.03
C THR A 161 -19.76 -14.82 7.67
N SER A 162 -19.55 -15.29 6.42
CA SER A 162 -18.23 -15.70 5.93
C SER A 162 -17.30 -14.50 5.74
N VAL A 163 -17.83 -13.40 5.18
CA VAL A 163 -17.06 -12.17 4.98
C VAL A 163 -16.66 -11.55 6.31
N VAL A 164 -17.60 -11.43 7.26
CA VAL A 164 -17.29 -10.89 8.60
C VAL A 164 -16.31 -11.79 9.34
N GLY A 165 -16.47 -13.10 9.28
CA GLY A 165 -15.53 -14.05 9.91
C GLY A 165 -14.11 -13.92 9.35
N SER A 166 -13.97 -13.86 8.02
CA SER A 166 -12.68 -13.65 7.36
C SER A 166 -12.08 -12.28 7.69
N SER A 167 -12.91 -11.22 7.68
CA SER A 167 -12.46 -9.86 8.03
C SER A 167 -11.94 -9.78 9.46
N ILE A 168 -12.62 -10.41 10.42
CA ILE A 168 -12.18 -10.44 11.82
C ILE A 168 -10.81 -11.12 11.96
N THR A 169 -10.58 -12.24 11.25
CA THR A 169 -9.29 -12.92 11.30
C THR A 169 -8.18 -12.09 10.67
N THR A 170 -8.47 -11.40 9.56
CA THR A 170 -7.53 -10.48 8.91
C THR A 170 -7.18 -9.29 9.80
N VAL A 171 -8.18 -8.64 10.39
CA VAL A 171 -7.98 -7.53 11.34
C VAL A 171 -7.20 -8.01 12.57
N ALA A 172 -7.51 -9.18 13.12
CA ALA A 172 -6.75 -9.74 14.25
C ALA A 172 -5.27 -9.98 13.88
N GLY A 173 -4.98 -10.44 12.66
CA GLY A 173 -3.62 -10.56 12.14
C GLY A 173 -2.90 -9.22 12.07
N PHE A 174 -3.55 -8.17 11.58
CA PHE A 174 -2.96 -6.83 11.53
C PHE A 174 -2.80 -6.21 12.92
N ILE A 175 -3.75 -6.44 13.85
CA ILE A 175 -3.59 -6.02 15.24
C ILE A 175 -2.39 -6.72 15.89
N ALA A 176 -2.12 -7.99 15.57
CA ALA A 176 -0.95 -8.68 16.08
C ALA A 176 0.37 -8.01 15.65
N LEU A 177 0.44 -7.36 14.48
CA LEU A 177 1.60 -6.57 14.06
C LEU A 177 1.84 -5.35 14.96
N CYS A 178 0.80 -4.81 15.59
CA CYS A 178 0.93 -3.67 16.51
C CYS A 178 1.72 -4.01 17.77
N PHE A 179 1.87 -5.28 18.12
CA PHE A 179 2.67 -5.75 19.26
C PHE A 179 4.15 -5.96 18.91
N MET A 180 4.54 -5.72 17.65
CA MET A 180 5.95 -5.77 17.27
C MET A 180 6.70 -4.57 17.85
N THR A 181 7.95 -4.81 18.28
CA THR A 181 8.85 -3.76 18.79
C THR A 181 9.31 -2.81 17.67
N PHE A 182 9.15 -3.22 16.42
CA PHE A 182 9.54 -2.44 15.24
C PHE A 182 8.41 -1.51 14.82
N THR A 183 8.69 -0.21 14.77
CA THR A 183 7.70 0.85 14.50
C THR A 183 6.94 0.68 13.18
N LEU A 184 7.61 0.15 12.14
CA LEU A 184 6.97 -0.16 10.87
C LEU A 184 5.84 -1.19 11.02
N GLY A 185 5.99 -2.18 11.92
CA GLY A 185 4.96 -3.16 12.22
C GLY A 185 3.72 -2.52 12.85
N LEU A 186 3.93 -1.59 13.77
CA LEU A 186 2.85 -0.81 14.39
C LEU A 186 2.09 0.03 13.35
N ASP A 187 2.81 0.79 12.52
CA ASP A 187 2.22 1.62 11.46
C ASP A 187 1.40 0.78 10.49
N LEU A 188 2.00 -0.31 10.00
CA LEU A 188 1.34 -1.22 9.06
C LEU A 188 0.11 -1.87 9.70
N GLY A 189 0.25 -2.34 10.95
CA GLY A 189 -0.83 -2.96 11.69
C GLY A 189 -2.04 -2.05 11.83
N ILE A 190 -1.85 -0.81 12.26
CA ILE A 190 -2.94 0.15 12.44
C ILE A 190 -3.57 0.55 11.10
N VAL A 191 -2.75 0.87 10.08
CA VAL A 191 -3.24 1.32 8.77
C VAL A 191 -4.03 0.22 8.08
N MET A 192 -3.59 -1.04 8.18
CA MET A 192 -4.26 -2.16 7.55
C MET A 192 -5.45 -2.68 8.35
N ALA A 193 -5.42 -2.63 9.69
CA ALA A 193 -6.57 -3.02 10.51
C ALA A 193 -7.76 -2.03 10.36
N LYS A 194 -7.47 -0.78 10.04
CA LYS A 194 -8.46 0.28 9.79
C LYS A 194 -9.05 0.22 8.37
N GLY A 195 -8.25 -0.17 7.36
CA GLY A 195 -8.60 -0.22 5.94
C GLY A 195 -9.42 -1.42 5.56
#